data_d61cee29ed6eec1a315db5e531b13e15
#
_entry.id   d61cee29ed6eec1a315db5e531b13e15
#
_cell.length_a   1.000
_cell.length_b   1.000
_cell.length_c   1.000
_cell.angle_alpha   90.00
_cell.angle_beta   90.00
_cell.angle_gamma   90.00
#
_symmetry.space_group_name_H-M   'P 1'
#
loop_
_entity.id
_entity.type
_entity.pdbx_description
1 polymer ?
#
loop_
_entity_poly.entity_id
_entity_poly.type
_entity_poly.pdbx_seq_one_letter_code
_entity_poly.pdbx_strand_id
1 'polypeptide(L)'
;MRLNVLAIALSIATVAIASGCSKEISYSKDVKPIINTSCLECHDGKGEGTEESGLILATYDDLMQGTKFGQVVVPGDSESSTLYRLIGHKADPKIQMPPHHKETVASKRMSALTDKQVENIKTWIDQGAKNN
;
A
#
# COMPACT_ATOMS: atom_id res chain seq x y z
N MET A 1 52.09 47.94 20.34
CA MET A 1 50.65 47.60 20.08
C MET A 1 50.60 46.29 19.33
N ARG A 2 50.32 45.17 20.02
CA ARG A 2 50.31 43.80 19.42
C ARG A 2 48.85 43.41 19.19
N LEU A 3 48.47 43.25 17.91
CA LEU A 3 47.15 42.78 17.49
C LEU A 3 47.14 41.24 17.58
N ASN A 4 46.37 40.71 18.53
CA ASN A 4 46.08 39.26 18.57
C ASN A 4 44.92 38.97 17.61
N VAL A 5 45.23 38.26 16.53
CA VAL A 5 44.24 37.73 15.61
C VAL A 5 43.76 36.37 16.17
N LEU A 6 42.56 36.36 16.73
CA LEU A 6 41.90 35.12 17.19
C LEU A 6 41.33 34.40 15.97
N ALA A 7 41.96 33.30 15.59
CA ALA A 7 41.44 32.42 14.54
C ALA A 7 40.28 31.58 15.11
N ILE A 8 39.04 31.87 14.70
CA ILE A 8 37.87 31.05 15.00
C ILE A 8 37.81 29.92 13.99
N ALA A 9 38.19 28.71 14.43
CA ALA A 9 38.02 27.51 13.64
C ALA A 9 36.54 27.08 13.64
N LEU A 10 35.87 27.29 12.52
CA LEU A 10 34.48 26.86 12.28
C LEU A 10 34.47 25.38 11.96
N SER A 11 34.19 24.54 12.94
CA SER A 11 34.02 23.07 12.74
C SER A 11 32.68 22.82 12.10
N ILE A 12 32.68 22.48 10.80
CA ILE A 12 31.50 21.99 10.05
C ILE A 12 31.31 20.52 10.41
N ALA A 13 30.36 20.23 11.30
CA ALA A 13 29.92 18.87 11.57
C ALA A 13 29.11 18.35 10.38
N THR A 14 29.70 17.49 9.59
CA THR A 14 29.01 16.76 8.50
C THR A 14 28.09 15.71 9.13
N VAL A 15 26.79 15.99 9.17
CA VAL A 15 25.77 14.99 9.54
C VAL A 15 25.63 14.04 8.37
N ALA A 16 26.21 12.85 8.49
CA ALA A 16 25.98 11.74 7.57
C ALA A 16 24.55 11.23 7.77
N ILE A 17 23.64 11.62 6.87
CA ILE A 17 22.30 11.04 6.79
C ILE A 17 22.47 9.61 6.28
N ALA A 18 22.46 8.62 7.17
CA ALA A 18 22.37 7.22 6.83
C ALA A 18 20.98 6.99 6.22
N SER A 19 20.87 7.11 4.89
CA SER A 19 19.70 6.65 4.14
C SER A 19 19.64 5.13 4.29
N GLY A 20 18.87 4.65 5.25
CA GLY A 20 18.58 3.23 5.39
C GLY A 20 17.94 2.76 4.07
N CYS A 21 18.62 1.86 3.34
CA CYS A 21 18.08 1.20 2.17
C CYS A 21 16.93 0.29 2.63
N SER A 22 15.70 0.84 2.72
CA SER A 22 14.52 0.00 2.79
C SER A 22 14.37 -0.70 1.43
N LYS A 23 14.17 -2.02 1.45
CA LYS A 23 13.95 -2.80 0.22
C LYS A 23 12.79 -2.20 -0.56
N GLU A 24 12.99 -1.86 -1.83
CA GLU A 24 11.90 -1.44 -2.71
C GLU A 24 10.93 -2.61 -2.94
N ILE A 25 9.66 -2.39 -2.71
CA ILE A 25 8.59 -3.37 -2.95
C ILE A 25 8.15 -3.24 -4.40
N SER A 26 8.15 -4.37 -5.12
CA SER A 26 7.75 -4.44 -6.53
C SER A 26 6.27 -4.76 -6.65
N TYR A 27 5.56 -4.00 -7.49
CA TYR A 27 4.16 -4.33 -7.81
C TYR A 27 4.04 -5.73 -8.40
N SER A 28 4.84 -6.04 -9.42
CA SER A 28 4.74 -7.31 -10.14
C SER A 28 5.12 -8.53 -9.30
N LYS A 29 6.09 -8.39 -8.38
CA LYS A 29 6.64 -9.51 -7.60
C LYS A 29 6.06 -9.65 -6.20
N ASP A 30 5.75 -8.52 -5.54
CA ASP A 30 5.38 -8.52 -4.14
C ASP A 30 3.88 -8.20 -3.91
N VAL A 31 3.24 -7.39 -4.79
CA VAL A 31 1.85 -6.94 -4.62
C VAL A 31 0.88 -7.72 -5.50
N LYS A 32 1.14 -7.83 -6.79
CA LYS A 32 0.26 -8.50 -7.77
C LYS A 32 -0.08 -9.95 -7.39
N PRO A 33 0.86 -10.78 -6.87
CA PRO A 33 0.52 -12.13 -6.41
C PRO A 33 -0.51 -12.14 -5.27
N ILE A 34 -0.44 -11.16 -4.35
CA ILE A 34 -1.41 -11.02 -3.25
C ILE A 34 -2.79 -10.70 -3.82
N ILE A 35 -2.86 -9.73 -4.73
CA ILE A 35 -4.10 -9.35 -5.40
C ILE A 35 -4.73 -10.54 -6.13
N ASN A 36 -3.93 -11.28 -6.89
CA ASN A 36 -4.41 -12.44 -7.67
C ASN A 36 -5.02 -13.53 -6.79
N THR A 37 -4.45 -13.76 -5.61
CA THR A 37 -4.90 -14.87 -4.74
C THR A 37 -6.02 -14.47 -3.79
N SER A 38 -6.11 -13.19 -3.41
CA SER A 38 -6.98 -12.77 -2.31
C SER A 38 -8.07 -11.77 -2.70
N CYS A 39 -8.01 -11.20 -3.91
CA CYS A 39 -8.89 -10.09 -4.30
C CYS A 39 -9.57 -10.32 -5.66
N LEU A 40 -8.84 -10.91 -6.61
CA LEU A 40 -9.24 -10.93 -8.01
C LEU A 40 -10.53 -11.72 -8.26
N GLU A 41 -10.85 -12.74 -7.43
CA GLU A 41 -12.08 -13.53 -7.58
C GLU A 41 -13.35 -12.66 -7.54
N CYS A 42 -13.34 -11.59 -6.69
CA CYS A 42 -14.47 -10.67 -6.56
C CYS A 42 -14.28 -9.37 -7.35
N HIS A 43 -13.05 -9.04 -7.74
CA HIS A 43 -12.69 -7.77 -8.38
C HIS A 43 -12.05 -7.97 -9.77
N ASP A 44 -12.51 -8.97 -10.53
CA ASP A 44 -11.99 -9.32 -11.86
C ASP A 44 -12.64 -8.53 -13.02
N GLY A 45 -13.60 -7.68 -12.74
CA GLY A 45 -14.42 -6.96 -13.71
C GLY A 45 -15.83 -7.53 -13.88
N LYS A 46 -16.13 -8.69 -13.27
CA LYS A 46 -17.44 -9.38 -13.34
C LYS A 46 -17.93 -9.88 -11.98
N GLY A 47 -17.02 -9.98 -11.00
CA GLY A 47 -17.35 -10.47 -9.68
C GLY A 47 -18.15 -9.46 -8.85
N GLU A 48 -18.79 -9.95 -7.77
CA GLU A 48 -19.66 -9.18 -6.88
C GLU A 48 -19.01 -7.87 -6.37
N GLY A 49 -17.70 -7.92 -6.02
CA GLY A 49 -16.98 -6.74 -5.54
C GLY A 49 -16.84 -5.66 -6.62
N THR A 50 -16.69 -6.06 -7.89
CA THR A 50 -16.69 -5.13 -9.02
C THR A 50 -18.09 -4.54 -9.25
N GLU A 51 -19.14 -5.36 -9.21
CA GLU A 51 -20.51 -4.89 -9.41
C GLU A 51 -20.91 -3.85 -8.34
N GLU A 52 -20.56 -4.09 -7.08
CA GLU A 52 -20.89 -3.20 -5.97
C GLU A 52 -20.08 -1.90 -5.99
N SER A 53 -18.77 -1.97 -6.22
CA SER A 53 -17.85 -0.84 -6.05
C SER A 53 -17.35 -0.21 -7.35
N GLY A 54 -17.39 -0.96 -8.45
CA GLY A 54 -16.72 -0.59 -9.70
C GLY A 54 -15.21 -0.85 -9.67
N LEU A 55 -14.65 -1.39 -8.57
CA LEU A 55 -13.22 -1.67 -8.48
C LEU A 55 -12.87 -2.90 -9.30
N ILE A 56 -11.93 -2.74 -10.21
CA ILE A 56 -11.29 -3.82 -10.96
C ILE A 56 -9.84 -3.92 -10.50
N LEU A 57 -9.35 -5.13 -10.27
CA LEU A 57 -7.98 -5.40 -9.82
C LEU A 57 -7.20 -6.29 -10.81
N ALA A 58 -7.69 -6.40 -12.04
CA ALA A 58 -7.10 -7.23 -13.07
C ALA A 58 -5.72 -6.72 -13.52
N THR A 59 -5.55 -5.41 -13.62
CA THR A 59 -4.29 -4.76 -14.02
C THR A 59 -3.87 -3.69 -13.01
N TYR A 60 -2.64 -3.21 -13.15
CA TYR A 60 -2.16 -2.05 -12.38
C TYR A 60 -3.00 -0.81 -12.67
N ASP A 61 -3.29 -0.55 -13.94
CA ASP A 61 -4.04 0.65 -14.36
C ASP A 61 -5.46 0.63 -13.81
N ASP A 62 -6.13 -0.53 -13.81
CA ASP A 62 -7.45 -0.70 -13.21
C ASP A 62 -7.42 -0.41 -11.71
N LEU A 63 -6.43 -0.93 -10.98
CA LEU A 63 -6.26 -0.64 -9.54
C LEU A 63 -6.08 0.86 -9.30
N MET A 64 -5.26 1.53 -10.10
CA MET A 64 -4.99 2.96 -9.93
C MET A 64 -6.16 3.84 -10.38
N GLN A 65 -7.02 3.35 -11.28
CA GLN A 65 -8.27 4.01 -11.61
C GLN A 65 -9.23 4.06 -10.42
N GLY A 66 -9.28 2.99 -9.62
CA GLY A 66 -10.07 2.89 -8.39
C GLY A 66 -11.52 2.48 -8.63
N THR A 67 -12.41 2.99 -7.79
CA THR A 67 -13.85 2.69 -7.76
C THR A 67 -14.66 3.77 -8.49
N LYS A 68 -15.96 3.52 -8.66
CA LYS A 68 -16.93 4.55 -9.09
C LYS A 68 -17.04 5.74 -8.11
N PHE A 69 -16.47 5.63 -6.92
CA PHE A 69 -16.45 6.68 -5.89
C PHE A 69 -15.11 7.42 -5.80
N GLY A 70 -14.09 6.97 -6.53
CA GLY A 70 -12.76 7.55 -6.56
C GLY A 70 -11.63 6.56 -6.36
N GLN A 71 -10.41 7.09 -6.31
CA GLN A 71 -9.19 6.31 -6.16
C GLN A 71 -9.13 5.61 -4.80
N VAL A 72 -8.61 4.38 -4.78
CA VAL A 72 -8.41 3.59 -3.56
C VAL A 72 -6.95 3.54 -3.11
N VAL A 73 -6.03 3.99 -3.96
CA VAL A 73 -4.60 4.13 -3.67
C VAL A 73 -4.20 5.59 -3.85
N VAL A 74 -3.61 6.16 -2.82
CA VAL A 74 -2.96 7.48 -2.82
C VAL A 74 -1.45 7.24 -2.81
N PRO A 75 -0.74 7.38 -3.93
CA PRO A 75 0.70 7.12 -3.97
C PRO A 75 1.47 7.98 -2.95
N GLY A 76 2.29 7.33 -2.14
CA GLY A 76 3.06 7.97 -1.07
C GLY A 76 2.33 8.10 0.27
N ASP A 77 1.04 7.72 0.34
CA ASP A 77 0.26 7.84 1.59
C ASP A 77 -0.68 6.63 1.78
N SER A 78 -0.20 5.63 2.50
CA SER A 78 -0.98 4.44 2.80
C SER A 78 -2.14 4.72 3.76
N GLU A 79 -1.98 5.61 4.73
CA GLU A 79 -3.04 5.91 5.69
C GLU A 79 -4.26 6.61 5.05
N SER A 80 -4.04 7.37 3.98
CA SER A 80 -5.11 7.96 3.17
C SER A 80 -5.65 7.01 2.08
N SER A 81 -4.98 5.87 1.87
CA SER A 81 -5.38 4.87 0.88
C SER A 81 -6.48 3.96 1.40
N THR A 82 -7.66 4.00 0.78
CA THR A 82 -8.79 3.13 1.14
C THR A 82 -8.42 1.65 1.07
N LEU A 83 -7.65 1.25 0.05
CA LEU A 83 -7.15 -0.12 -0.08
C LEU A 83 -6.48 -0.60 1.22
N TYR A 84 -5.48 0.15 1.71
CA TYR A 84 -4.76 -0.22 2.93
C TYR A 84 -5.65 -0.26 4.15
N ARG A 85 -6.55 0.72 4.30
CA ARG A 85 -7.46 0.78 5.45
C ARG A 85 -8.42 -0.41 5.52
N LEU A 86 -8.89 -0.89 4.37
CA LEU A 86 -9.81 -2.03 4.30
C LEU A 86 -9.09 -3.35 4.60
N ILE A 87 -7.92 -3.59 3.99
CA ILE A 87 -7.16 -4.83 4.19
C ILE A 87 -6.47 -4.89 5.56
N GLY A 88 -6.14 -3.74 6.14
CA GLY A 88 -5.54 -3.62 7.47
C GLY A 88 -6.55 -3.57 8.62
N HIS A 89 -7.84 -3.81 8.32
CA HIS A 89 -8.93 -3.80 9.30
C HIS A 89 -9.04 -2.46 10.08
N LYS A 90 -8.69 -1.35 9.43
CA LYS A 90 -8.78 0.01 9.99
C LYS A 90 -10.10 0.72 9.63
N ALA A 91 -11.09 -0.03 9.14
CA ALA A 91 -12.39 0.47 8.75
C ALA A 91 -13.50 -0.33 9.42
N ASP A 92 -14.77 0.08 9.20
CA ASP A 92 -15.94 -0.67 9.71
C ASP A 92 -15.86 -2.15 9.27
N PRO A 93 -16.10 -3.11 10.18
CA PRO A 93 -16.07 -4.54 9.86
C PRO A 93 -16.92 -4.95 8.66
N LYS A 94 -17.99 -4.20 8.36
CA LYS A 94 -18.90 -4.49 7.24
C LYS A 94 -18.28 -4.27 5.86
N ILE A 95 -17.23 -3.44 5.80
CA ILE A 95 -16.55 -3.10 4.54
C ILE A 95 -15.10 -3.56 4.49
N GLN A 96 -14.66 -4.33 5.48
CA GLN A 96 -13.31 -4.91 5.49
C GLN A 96 -13.09 -5.86 4.31
N MET A 97 -11.86 -5.91 3.81
CA MET A 97 -11.46 -6.78 2.70
C MET A 97 -10.29 -7.69 3.10
N PRO A 98 -10.30 -8.94 2.71
CA PRO A 98 -11.46 -9.70 2.19
C PRO A 98 -12.61 -9.76 3.21
N PRO A 99 -13.87 -9.88 2.76
CA PRO A 99 -15.02 -9.90 3.68
C PRO A 99 -15.03 -11.19 4.51
N HIS A 100 -15.06 -11.03 5.85
CA HIS A 100 -15.01 -12.16 6.80
C HIS A 100 -16.38 -12.70 7.21
N HIS A 101 -17.45 -11.98 6.90
CA HIS A 101 -18.80 -12.23 7.44
C HIS A 101 -19.73 -12.97 6.49
N LYS A 102 -19.27 -13.28 5.27
CA LYS A 102 -20.06 -14.11 4.34
C LYS A 102 -19.66 -15.57 4.50
N GLU A 103 -20.48 -16.32 5.24
CA GLU A 103 -20.45 -17.79 5.30
C GLU A 103 -20.84 -18.38 3.94
N THR A 104 -20.04 -18.19 2.92
CA THR A 104 -20.21 -18.86 1.64
C THR A 104 -19.16 -19.97 1.53
N VAL A 105 -19.48 -21.01 0.78
CA VAL A 105 -18.61 -22.19 0.52
C VAL A 105 -17.27 -21.75 -0.10
N ALA A 106 -17.20 -20.56 -0.65
CA ALA A 106 -15.97 -19.87 -1.11
C ALA A 106 -15.08 -19.39 0.05
N SER A 107 -15.58 -19.35 1.29
CA SER A 107 -14.89 -18.79 2.47
C SER A 107 -13.53 -19.42 2.78
N LYS A 108 -13.22 -20.59 2.24
CA LYS A 108 -11.90 -21.22 2.40
C LYS A 108 -10.77 -20.48 1.68
N ARG A 109 -11.10 -19.57 0.74
CA ARG A 109 -10.14 -18.75 -0.01
C ARG A 109 -10.08 -17.30 0.48
N MET A 110 -11.03 -16.86 1.26
CA MET A 110 -11.13 -15.49 1.78
C MET A 110 -10.60 -15.38 3.22
N SER A 111 -9.44 -15.97 3.49
CA SER A 111 -8.74 -15.68 4.75
C SER A 111 -8.22 -14.25 4.72
N ALA A 112 -8.22 -13.61 5.90
CA ALA A 112 -7.53 -12.32 6.08
C ALA A 112 -6.12 -12.39 5.51
N LEU A 113 -5.65 -11.26 4.98
CA LEU A 113 -4.25 -11.13 4.61
C LEU A 113 -3.37 -11.28 5.85
N THR A 114 -2.22 -11.90 5.69
CA THR A 114 -1.20 -11.93 6.74
C THR A 114 -0.63 -10.53 6.97
N ASP A 115 -0.12 -10.26 8.17
CA ASP A 115 0.54 -8.98 8.49
C ASP A 115 1.63 -8.63 7.47
N LYS A 116 2.37 -9.65 6.99
CA LYS A 116 3.40 -9.46 5.97
C LYS A 116 2.83 -9.01 4.62
N GLN A 117 1.68 -9.54 4.22
CA GLN A 117 1.02 -9.14 2.97
C GLN A 117 0.47 -7.71 3.08
N VAL A 118 -0.14 -7.37 4.21
CA VAL A 118 -0.62 -6.01 4.50
C VAL A 118 0.55 -5.03 4.50
N GLU A 119 1.67 -5.39 5.15
CA GLU A 119 2.87 -4.53 5.20
C GLU A 119 3.52 -4.36 3.82
N ASN A 120 3.54 -5.39 2.97
CA ASN A 120 4.05 -5.25 1.61
C ASN A 120 3.21 -4.24 0.80
N ILE A 121 1.88 -4.33 0.87
CA ILE A 121 0.99 -3.39 0.17
C ILE A 121 1.15 -1.98 0.73
N LYS A 122 1.20 -1.85 2.06
CA LYS A 122 1.47 -0.57 2.73
C LYS A 122 2.75 0.07 2.23
N THR A 123 3.86 -0.67 2.32
CA THR A 123 5.18 -0.18 1.93
C THR A 123 5.23 0.19 0.45
N TRP A 124 4.61 -0.62 -0.42
CA TRP A 124 4.50 -0.30 -1.85
C TRP A 124 3.78 1.04 -2.07
N ILE A 125 2.66 1.28 -1.36
CA ILE A 125 1.94 2.55 -1.44
C ILE A 125 2.83 3.70 -0.98
N ASP A 126 3.47 3.58 0.20
CA ASP A 126 4.32 4.62 0.79
C ASP A 126 5.55 4.92 -0.08
N GLN A 127 6.03 3.95 -0.86
CA GLN A 127 7.09 4.11 -1.86
C GLN A 127 6.60 4.71 -3.18
N GLY A 128 5.35 5.14 -3.27
CA GLY A 128 4.77 5.82 -4.42
C GLY A 128 3.95 4.92 -5.35
N ALA A 129 3.60 3.71 -4.92
CA ALA A 129 2.72 2.78 -5.64
C ALA A 129 3.15 2.54 -7.11
N LYS A 130 4.43 2.33 -7.35
CA LYS A 130 5.02 2.21 -8.70
C LYS A 130 4.58 0.92 -9.42
N ASN A 131 4.48 1.00 -10.74
CA ASN A 131 4.30 -0.15 -11.62
C ASN A 131 5.68 -0.73 -12.01
N ASN A 132 6.27 -1.58 -11.15
CA ASN A 132 7.64 -2.09 -11.30
C ASN A 132 7.72 -3.61 -11.13
#